data_961a074cc4e94cd741b4b7280288e527
#
_entry.id   961a074cc4e94cd741b4b7280288e527
#
_cell.length_a   1.000
_cell.length_b   1.000
_cell.length_c   1.000
_cell.angle_alpha   90.00
_cell.angle_beta   90.00
_cell.angle_gamma   90.00
#
_symmetry.space_group_name_H-M   'P 1'
#
loop_
_entity.id
_entity.type
_entity.pdbx_description
1 polymer ?
#
loop_
_entity_poly.entity_id
_entity_poly.type
_entity_poly.pdbx_seq_one_letter_code
_entity_poly.pdbx_strand_id
1 'polypeptide(L)'
;MPTNELWPGQVQKAYFTLDQVKALSSLVRSEVFYAFSATEPLSSGDVATATHRTAPTVRYHVNELIRVGLLIPVETRKKRSRTEEAYVQAMVDGSTPRPPFEKEYLEEMHRGFGAILRGIERERASALAVANEDAEFYNLTNFRHTFLKLTPERAAELRKKLNAVVLEFLEDQDPNAIALHAVTYMSPLPSESRKRYREVTGKDLKEQEPE
;
A
#
# COMPACT_ATOMS: atom_id res chain seq x y z
N MET A 1 4.79 -14.52 20.42
CA MET A 1 4.36 -13.12 20.59
C MET A 1 5.45 -12.25 20.01
N PRO A 2 5.20 -11.42 19.02
CA PRO A 2 6.24 -10.53 18.53
C PRO A 2 6.52 -9.51 19.63
N THR A 3 7.77 -9.43 20.03
CA THR A 3 8.29 -8.36 20.86
C THR A 3 8.03 -7.05 20.12
N ASN A 4 7.43 -6.08 20.79
CA ASN A 4 7.12 -4.74 20.27
C ASN A 4 8.41 -3.89 20.11
N GLU A 5 9.52 -4.54 19.83
CA GLU A 5 10.84 -3.96 19.67
C GLU A 5 11.11 -3.70 18.19
N LEU A 6 11.51 -2.47 17.89
CA LEU A 6 11.90 -2.07 16.53
C LEU A 6 13.24 -2.71 16.15
N TRP A 7 13.38 -3.08 14.90
CA TRP A 7 14.67 -3.48 14.33
C TRP A 7 15.67 -2.31 14.34
N PRO A 8 16.96 -2.56 14.46
CA PRO A 8 17.97 -1.50 14.35
C PRO A 8 17.80 -0.70 13.05
N GLY A 9 17.64 0.60 13.18
CA GLY A 9 17.39 1.51 12.06
C GLY A 9 15.93 1.62 11.62
N GLN A 10 15.01 0.84 12.20
CA GLN A 10 13.57 0.97 11.97
C GLN A 10 12.98 2.10 12.81
N VAL A 11 11.95 2.77 12.27
CA VAL A 11 11.18 3.78 12.99
C VAL A 11 9.72 3.37 13.12
N GLN A 12 9.10 3.71 14.26
CA GLN A 12 7.69 3.35 14.49
C GLN A 12 6.77 4.05 13.51
N LYS A 13 6.97 5.35 13.28
CA LYS A 13 6.13 6.17 12.41
C LYS A 13 6.95 7.22 11.67
N ALA A 14 6.72 7.31 10.36
CA ALA A 14 7.31 8.36 9.54
C ALA A 14 6.41 8.73 8.36
N TYR A 15 6.69 9.91 7.79
CA TYR A 15 6.09 10.31 6.52
C TYR A 15 7.01 9.97 5.35
N PHE A 16 6.42 9.48 4.27
CA PHE A 16 7.18 9.23 3.04
C PHE A 16 7.77 10.53 2.50
N THR A 17 9.05 10.50 2.21
CA THR A 17 9.75 11.57 1.50
C THR A 17 9.36 11.58 0.01
N LEU A 18 9.67 12.66 -0.71
CA LEU A 18 9.44 12.73 -2.17
C LEU A 18 10.13 11.57 -2.91
N ASP A 19 11.38 11.24 -2.58
CA ASP A 19 12.11 10.15 -3.23
C ASP A 19 11.47 8.78 -2.95
N GLN A 20 10.93 8.58 -1.76
CA GLN A 20 10.18 7.38 -1.41
C GLN A 20 8.86 7.29 -2.19
N VAL A 21 8.12 8.40 -2.31
CA VAL A 21 6.90 8.45 -3.14
C VAL A 21 7.22 8.20 -4.62
N LYS A 22 8.30 8.80 -5.15
CA LYS A 22 8.80 8.50 -6.51
C LYS A 22 9.11 7.01 -6.70
N ALA A 23 9.76 6.41 -5.72
CA ALA A 23 10.04 4.98 -5.77
C ALA A 23 8.75 4.15 -5.79
N LEU A 24 7.76 4.48 -4.96
CA LEU A 24 6.48 3.79 -4.87
C LEU A 24 5.51 4.11 -6.02
N SER A 25 5.80 5.10 -6.87
CA SER A 25 5.01 5.38 -8.08
C SER A 25 5.11 4.27 -9.15
N SER A 26 6.10 3.38 -9.05
CA SER A 26 6.18 2.17 -9.87
C SER A 26 5.32 1.08 -9.27
N LEU A 27 4.29 0.61 -10.00
CA LEU A 27 3.39 -0.45 -9.53
C LEU A 27 4.16 -1.68 -9.01
N VAL A 28 5.09 -2.21 -9.80
CA VAL A 28 5.86 -3.41 -9.42
C VAL A 28 6.70 -3.18 -8.17
N ARG A 29 7.29 -2.00 -8.01
CA ARG A 29 8.08 -1.68 -6.82
C ARG A 29 7.21 -1.49 -5.60
N SER A 30 6.04 -0.90 -5.78
CA SER A 30 5.02 -0.78 -4.72
C SER A 30 4.54 -2.16 -4.25
N GLU A 31 4.21 -3.07 -5.16
CA GLU A 31 3.84 -4.44 -4.84
C GLU A 31 4.96 -5.16 -4.07
N VAL A 32 6.20 -5.06 -4.54
CA VAL A 32 7.37 -5.63 -3.85
C VAL A 32 7.53 -5.04 -2.46
N PHE A 33 7.36 -3.73 -2.29
CA PHE A 33 7.45 -3.07 -0.99
C PHE A 33 6.39 -3.57 0.00
N TYR A 34 5.13 -3.63 -0.43
CA TYR A 34 4.03 -4.06 0.43
C TYR A 34 4.00 -5.58 0.68
N ALA A 35 4.75 -6.37 -0.09
CA ALA A 35 4.96 -7.78 0.20
C ALA A 35 5.98 -8.02 1.32
N PHE A 36 6.79 -7.01 1.71
CA PHE A 36 7.64 -7.07 2.90
C PHE A 36 6.85 -6.73 4.15
N SER A 37 7.12 -7.47 5.23
CA SER A 37 6.58 -7.16 6.56
C SER A 37 7.41 -6.07 7.25
N ALA A 38 6.79 -5.35 8.18
CA ALA A 38 7.49 -4.47 9.11
C ALA A 38 8.04 -5.23 10.34
N THR A 39 7.52 -6.41 10.62
CA THR A 39 7.83 -7.19 11.84
C THR A 39 8.56 -8.48 11.55
N GLU A 40 8.31 -9.12 10.42
CA GLU A 40 8.91 -10.38 10.04
C GLU A 40 9.94 -10.19 8.91
N PRO A 41 11.21 -10.56 9.12
CA PRO A 41 12.22 -10.47 8.07
C PRO A 41 11.94 -11.43 6.91
N LEU A 42 11.95 -10.92 5.69
CA LEU A 42 11.76 -11.70 4.46
C LEU A 42 12.96 -11.51 3.52
N SER A 43 13.35 -12.58 2.83
CA SER A 43 14.34 -12.49 1.76
C SER A 43 13.70 -12.05 0.44
N SER A 44 14.53 -11.57 -0.50
CA SER A 44 14.06 -11.32 -1.87
C SER A 44 13.48 -12.57 -2.55
N GLY A 45 13.91 -13.76 -2.13
CA GLY A 45 13.39 -15.03 -2.62
C GLY A 45 11.98 -15.32 -2.11
N ASP A 46 11.72 -15.04 -0.84
CA ASP A 46 10.39 -15.21 -0.24
C ASP A 46 9.37 -14.27 -0.92
N VAL A 47 9.74 -12.99 -1.10
CA VAL A 47 8.90 -12.00 -1.80
C VAL A 47 8.72 -12.35 -3.28
N ALA A 48 9.73 -12.90 -3.95
CA ALA A 48 9.60 -13.36 -5.34
C ALA A 48 8.54 -14.47 -5.46
N THR A 49 8.51 -15.39 -4.50
CA THR A 49 7.47 -16.43 -4.43
C THR A 49 6.09 -15.84 -4.15
N ALA A 50 5.97 -14.96 -3.15
CA ALA A 50 4.70 -14.34 -2.76
C ALA A 50 4.09 -13.47 -3.86
N THR A 51 4.92 -12.75 -4.63
CA THR A 51 4.48 -11.86 -5.72
C THR A 51 4.42 -12.53 -7.09
N HIS A 52 4.70 -13.82 -7.19
CA HIS A 52 4.81 -14.56 -8.47
C HIS A 52 5.75 -13.89 -9.49
N ARG A 53 6.84 -13.27 -9.00
CA ARG A 53 7.83 -12.56 -9.82
C ARG A 53 9.16 -13.29 -9.84
N THR A 54 10.00 -12.97 -10.83
CA THR A 54 11.34 -13.55 -10.89
C THR A 54 12.25 -12.95 -9.81
N ALA A 55 13.11 -13.77 -9.21
CA ALA A 55 14.06 -13.31 -8.19
C ALA A 55 14.99 -12.17 -8.67
N PRO A 56 15.45 -12.10 -9.93
CA PRO A 56 16.19 -10.94 -10.44
C PRO A 56 15.37 -9.65 -10.42
N THR A 57 14.09 -9.72 -10.82
CA THR A 57 13.18 -8.56 -10.79
C THR A 57 13.00 -8.04 -9.37
N VAL A 58 12.71 -8.93 -8.43
CA VAL A 58 12.53 -8.53 -7.01
C VAL A 58 13.81 -7.93 -6.45
N ARG A 59 14.97 -8.55 -6.68
CA ARG A 59 16.28 -7.99 -6.22
C ARG A 59 16.55 -6.59 -6.74
N TYR A 60 16.26 -6.33 -8.02
CA TYR A 60 16.39 -4.98 -8.58
C TYR A 60 15.54 -3.98 -7.79
N HIS A 61 14.27 -4.30 -7.51
CA HIS A 61 13.38 -3.41 -6.76
C HIS A 61 13.77 -3.29 -5.28
N VAL A 62 14.24 -4.37 -4.65
CA VAL A 62 14.76 -4.33 -3.27
C VAL A 62 15.93 -3.36 -3.15
N ASN A 63 16.90 -3.42 -4.06
CA ASN A 63 18.02 -2.48 -4.06
C ASN A 63 17.58 -1.02 -4.15
N GLU A 64 16.59 -0.72 -5.00
CA GLU A 64 16.01 0.62 -5.10
C GLU A 64 15.27 1.05 -3.82
N LEU A 65 14.54 0.12 -3.20
CA LEU A 65 13.84 0.38 -1.93
C LEU A 65 14.81 0.62 -0.77
N ILE A 66 15.92 -0.10 -0.73
CA ILE A 66 16.99 0.14 0.25
C ILE A 66 17.62 1.51 0.00
N ARG A 67 17.95 1.84 -1.27
CA ARG A 67 18.57 3.12 -1.64
C ARG A 67 17.76 4.33 -1.17
N VAL A 68 16.44 4.25 -1.17
CA VAL A 68 15.55 5.33 -0.70
C VAL A 68 15.14 5.18 0.77
N GLY A 69 15.66 4.20 1.49
CA GLY A 69 15.38 3.97 2.91
C GLY A 69 13.95 3.50 3.19
N LEU A 70 13.35 2.73 2.30
CA LEU A 70 12.06 2.06 2.50
C LEU A 70 12.21 0.65 3.07
N LEU A 71 13.33 -0.03 2.77
CA LEU A 71 13.70 -1.32 3.35
C LEU A 71 15.04 -1.22 4.06
N ILE A 72 15.20 -1.98 5.13
CA ILE A 72 16.46 -2.15 5.87
C ILE A 72 16.83 -3.63 5.96
N PRO A 73 18.11 -3.99 5.77
CA PRO A 73 18.59 -5.34 6.05
C PRO A 73 18.68 -5.53 7.57
N VAL A 74 18.18 -6.64 8.08
CA VAL A 74 18.14 -6.92 9.53
C VAL A 74 18.83 -8.20 9.92
N GLU A 75 18.91 -9.17 9.05
CA GLU A 75 19.57 -10.43 9.32
C GLU A 75 20.10 -11.11 8.04
N THR A 76 20.97 -12.08 8.25
CA THR A 76 21.50 -12.94 7.20
C THR A 76 21.14 -14.40 7.50
N ARG A 77 20.45 -15.05 6.59
CA ARG A 77 20.00 -16.43 6.76
C ARG A 77 20.78 -17.38 5.83
N LYS A 78 21.11 -18.58 6.34
CA LYS A 78 21.59 -19.66 5.48
C LYS A 78 20.40 -20.45 4.94
N LYS A 79 20.22 -20.48 3.62
CA LYS A 79 19.23 -21.29 2.94
C LYS A 79 19.95 -22.27 2.02
N ARG A 80 20.03 -23.57 2.42
CA ARG A 80 20.83 -24.60 1.77
C ARG A 80 22.31 -24.18 1.70
N SER A 81 22.89 -24.02 0.49
CA SER A 81 24.29 -23.64 0.26
C SER A 81 24.51 -22.13 0.05
N ARG A 82 23.48 -21.30 0.17
CA ARG A 82 23.57 -19.86 -0.08
C ARG A 82 23.23 -19.06 1.17
N THR A 83 23.83 -17.90 1.27
CA THR A 83 23.55 -16.90 2.27
C THR A 83 22.59 -15.87 1.65
N GLU A 84 21.47 -15.60 2.28
CA GLU A 84 20.48 -14.63 1.84
C GLU A 84 20.31 -13.56 2.92
N GLU A 85 20.26 -12.31 2.50
CA GLU A 85 19.85 -11.20 3.38
C GLU A 85 18.35 -11.18 3.49
N ALA A 86 17.86 -10.87 4.69
CA ALA A 86 16.46 -10.63 4.95
C ALA A 86 16.22 -9.19 5.39
N TYR A 87 15.10 -8.64 4.99
CA TYR A 87 14.76 -7.23 5.08
C TYR A 87 13.41 -7.06 5.76
N VAL A 88 13.23 -5.91 6.40
CA VAL A 88 11.93 -5.43 6.88
C VAL A 88 11.66 -4.04 6.31
N GLN A 89 10.41 -3.60 6.37
CA GLN A 89 10.07 -2.21 6.09
C GLN A 89 10.75 -1.30 7.11
N ALA A 90 11.35 -0.22 6.65
CA ALA A 90 12.09 0.73 7.51
C ALA A 90 11.18 1.51 8.48
N MET A 91 9.87 1.50 8.26
CA MET A 91 8.85 2.12 9.11
C MET A 91 7.67 1.18 9.30
N VAL A 92 7.22 1.05 10.56
CA VAL A 92 6.06 0.23 10.91
C VAL A 92 4.76 0.89 10.42
N ASP A 93 4.62 2.21 10.61
CA ASP A 93 3.49 3.01 10.15
C ASP A 93 3.99 4.14 9.23
N GLY A 94 4.21 3.79 7.97
CA GLY A 94 4.56 4.74 6.92
C GLY A 94 3.31 5.39 6.32
N SER A 95 3.29 6.71 6.21
CA SER A 95 2.13 7.44 5.70
C SER A 95 2.52 8.66 4.88
N THR A 96 1.58 9.18 4.09
CA THR A 96 1.75 10.48 3.44
C THR A 96 1.69 11.61 4.48
N PRO A 97 2.48 12.71 4.32
CA PRO A 97 2.37 13.87 5.18
C PRO A 97 0.98 14.51 5.08
N ARG A 98 0.70 15.45 5.98
CA ARG A 98 -0.52 16.25 5.88
C ARG A 98 -0.33 17.40 4.89
N PRO A 99 -1.40 17.78 4.14
CA PRO A 99 -1.34 18.96 3.27
C PRO A 99 -1.01 20.25 4.07
N PRO A 100 -0.48 21.28 3.42
CA PRO A 100 -0.28 21.39 1.97
C PRO A 100 0.90 20.57 1.45
N PHE A 101 0.76 20.07 0.22
CA PHE A 101 1.82 19.32 -0.46
C PHE A 101 2.53 20.23 -1.47
N GLU A 102 3.81 20.00 -1.67
CA GLU A 102 4.54 20.56 -2.80
C GLU A 102 4.02 19.97 -4.13
N LYS A 103 4.08 20.76 -5.20
CA LYS A 103 3.58 20.38 -6.53
C LYS A 103 4.14 19.04 -7.00
N GLU A 104 5.46 18.86 -6.92
CA GLU A 104 6.13 17.63 -7.33
C GLU A 104 5.66 16.41 -6.51
N TYR A 105 5.43 16.59 -5.21
CA TYR A 105 4.91 15.53 -4.35
C TYR A 105 3.50 15.09 -4.79
N LEU A 106 2.62 16.04 -5.11
CA LEU A 106 1.28 15.76 -5.64
C LEU A 106 1.33 15.04 -6.99
N GLU A 107 2.20 15.46 -7.90
CA GLU A 107 2.36 14.83 -9.21
C GLU A 107 2.80 13.36 -9.07
N GLU A 108 3.72 13.08 -8.16
CA GLU A 108 4.16 11.70 -7.90
C GLU A 108 3.08 10.86 -7.24
N MET A 109 2.34 11.40 -6.28
CA MET A 109 1.17 10.71 -5.71
C MET A 109 0.14 10.36 -6.78
N HIS A 110 -0.17 11.28 -7.69
CA HIS A 110 -1.10 11.05 -8.80
C HIS A 110 -0.58 9.96 -9.76
N ARG A 111 0.72 9.99 -10.07
CA ARG A 111 1.36 8.97 -10.91
C ARG A 111 1.26 7.59 -10.30
N GLY A 112 1.61 7.46 -9.01
CA GLY A 112 1.52 6.21 -8.25
C GLY A 112 0.10 5.68 -8.18
N PHE A 113 -0.86 6.52 -7.83
CA PHE A 113 -2.26 6.14 -7.78
C PHE A 113 -2.80 5.67 -9.14
N GLY A 114 -2.47 6.39 -10.22
CA GLY A 114 -2.81 5.96 -11.58
C GLY A 114 -2.19 4.63 -11.97
N ALA A 115 -0.97 4.33 -11.50
CA ALA A 115 -0.33 3.03 -11.74
C ALA A 115 -1.06 1.89 -10.99
N ILE A 116 -1.47 2.11 -9.74
CA ILE A 116 -2.26 1.16 -8.94
C ILE A 116 -3.60 0.88 -9.65
N LEU A 117 -4.34 1.91 -10.06
CA LEU A 117 -5.62 1.73 -10.75
C LEU A 117 -5.50 0.89 -12.02
N ARG A 118 -4.47 1.13 -12.84
CA ARG A 118 -4.20 0.30 -14.03
C ARG A 118 -3.82 -1.14 -13.68
N GLY A 119 -3.15 -1.34 -12.54
CA GLY A 119 -2.86 -2.67 -12.00
C GLY A 119 -4.13 -3.42 -11.65
N ILE A 120 -4.98 -2.81 -10.83
CA ILE A 120 -6.28 -3.35 -10.40
C ILE A 120 -7.16 -3.71 -11.62
N GLU A 121 -7.19 -2.87 -12.65
CA GLU A 121 -7.96 -3.14 -13.87
C GLU A 121 -7.50 -4.43 -14.55
N ARG A 122 -6.18 -4.63 -14.71
CA ARG A 122 -5.62 -5.85 -15.31
C ARG A 122 -5.88 -7.08 -14.45
N GLU A 123 -5.66 -6.98 -13.14
CA GLU A 123 -5.90 -8.08 -12.20
C GLU A 123 -7.37 -8.48 -12.20
N ARG A 124 -8.27 -7.50 -12.15
CA ARG A 124 -9.71 -7.74 -12.22
C ARG A 124 -10.12 -8.42 -13.51
N ALA A 125 -9.59 -8.00 -14.66
CA ALA A 125 -9.88 -8.64 -15.93
C ALA A 125 -9.43 -10.10 -15.93
N SER A 126 -8.23 -10.40 -15.40
CA SER A 126 -7.71 -11.76 -15.26
C SER A 126 -8.53 -12.59 -14.28
N ALA A 127 -8.90 -12.01 -13.14
CA ALA A 127 -9.70 -12.69 -12.12
C ALA A 127 -11.10 -13.05 -12.64
N LEU A 128 -11.75 -12.16 -13.41
CA LEU A 128 -13.04 -12.43 -14.01
C LEU A 128 -12.99 -13.52 -15.08
N ALA A 129 -11.88 -13.63 -15.82
CA ALA A 129 -11.70 -14.72 -16.78
C ALA A 129 -11.69 -16.09 -16.07
N VAL A 130 -10.93 -16.21 -14.96
CA VAL A 130 -10.92 -17.41 -14.11
C VAL A 130 -12.28 -17.66 -13.47
N ALA A 131 -12.90 -16.62 -12.91
CA ALA A 131 -14.21 -16.71 -12.26
C ALA A 131 -15.33 -17.17 -13.21
N ASN A 132 -15.19 -16.94 -14.52
CA ASN A 132 -16.13 -17.45 -15.52
C ASN A 132 -16.06 -18.97 -15.69
N GLU A 133 -14.96 -19.58 -15.32
CA GLU A 133 -14.72 -21.03 -15.37
C GLU A 133 -14.93 -21.69 -14.00
N ASP A 134 -14.76 -20.94 -12.91
CA ASP A 134 -14.83 -21.41 -11.52
C ASP A 134 -15.65 -20.44 -10.65
N ALA A 135 -16.89 -20.85 -10.32
CA ALA A 135 -17.79 -20.06 -9.50
C ALA A 135 -17.30 -19.87 -8.04
N GLU A 136 -16.51 -20.82 -7.49
CA GLU A 136 -15.94 -20.68 -6.15
C GLU A 136 -14.87 -19.60 -6.14
N PHE A 137 -14.07 -19.51 -7.19
CA PHE A 137 -13.10 -18.44 -7.35
C PHE A 137 -13.78 -17.05 -7.41
N TYR A 138 -14.97 -16.95 -8.01
CA TYR A 138 -15.73 -15.71 -8.03
C TYR A 138 -16.05 -15.17 -6.63
N ASN A 139 -16.29 -16.04 -5.65
CA ASN A 139 -16.60 -15.67 -4.28
C ASN A 139 -15.41 -15.00 -3.55
N LEU A 140 -14.18 -15.16 -4.07
CA LEU A 140 -12.99 -14.49 -3.57
C LEU A 140 -12.86 -13.05 -4.10
N THR A 141 -13.66 -12.67 -5.11
CA THR A 141 -13.62 -11.32 -5.67
C THR A 141 -14.63 -10.41 -4.97
N ASN A 142 -14.24 -9.17 -4.73
CA ASN A 142 -15.16 -8.15 -4.22
C ASN A 142 -14.97 -6.82 -4.95
N PHE A 143 -16.03 -6.31 -5.54
CA PHE A 143 -16.05 -4.96 -6.07
C PHE A 143 -17.32 -4.25 -5.60
N ARG A 144 -17.15 -3.17 -4.85
CA ARG A 144 -18.27 -2.35 -4.41
C ARG A 144 -18.07 -0.89 -4.83
N HIS A 145 -18.98 -0.39 -5.63
CA HIS A 145 -19.07 1.02 -5.97
C HIS A 145 -20.34 1.60 -5.35
N THR A 146 -20.20 2.62 -4.50
CA THR A 146 -21.36 3.24 -3.84
C THR A 146 -21.07 4.71 -3.54
N PHE A 147 -22.15 5.48 -3.42
CA PHE A 147 -22.10 6.87 -2.97
C PHE A 147 -22.69 6.97 -1.57
N LEU A 148 -21.92 7.54 -0.66
CA LEU A 148 -22.34 7.74 0.73
C LEU A 148 -22.42 9.24 1.04
N LYS A 149 -23.45 9.64 1.77
CA LYS A 149 -23.58 11.00 2.32
C LYS A 149 -23.35 10.92 3.83
N LEU A 150 -22.15 11.28 4.25
CA LEU A 150 -21.71 11.17 5.64
C LEU A 150 -21.24 12.54 6.15
N THR A 151 -21.40 12.76 7.46
CA THR A 151 -20.70 13.87 8.13
C THR A 151 -19.20 13.59 8.16
N PRO A 152 -18.31 14.61 8.35
CA PRO A 152 -16.88 14.42 8.44
C PRO A 152 -16.49 13.39 9.52
N GLU A 153 -17.17 13.38 10.66
CA GLU A 153 -16.91 12.46 11.78
C GLU A 153 -17.26 11.02 11.38
N ARG A 154 -18.41 10.81 10.72
CA ARG A 154 -18.83 9.49 10.23
C ARG A 154 -17.93 8.99 9.09
N ALA A 155 -17.45 9.88 8.24
CA ALA A 155 -16.47 9.53 7.21
C ALA A 155 -15.14 9.11 7.84
N ALA A 156 -14.66 9.81 8.87
CA ALA A 156 -13.46 9.44 9.63
C ALA A 156 -13.63 8.09 10.34
N GLU A 157 -14.78 7.83 10.92
CA GLU A 157 -15.12 6.54 11.54
C GLU A 157 -15.11 5.41 10.51
N LEU A 158 -15.73 5.60 9.34
CA LEU A 158 -15.72 4.61 8.26
C LEU A 158 -14.30 4.28 7.83
N ARG A 159 -13.46 5.30 7.59
CA ARG A 159 -12.05 5.11 7.25
C ARG A 159 -11.32 4.29 8.31
N LYS A 160 -11.53 4.60 9.59
CA LYS A 160 -10.91 3.87 10.69
C LYS A 160 -11.32 2.39 10.70
N LYS A 161 -12.60 2.10 10.48
CA LYS A 161 -13.13 0.72 10.42
C LYS A 161 -12.58 -0.06 9.23
N LEU A 162 -12.53 0.55 8.03
CA LEU A 162 -11.96 -0.08 6.85
C LEU A 162 -10.48 -0.46 7.07
N ASN A 163 -9.70 0.46 7.62
CA ASN A 163 -8.30 0.18 7.94
C ASN A 163 -8.16 -0.91 9.01
N ALA A 164 -9.00 -0.90 10.05
CA ALA A 164 -8.95 -1.91 11.10
C ALA A 164 -9.22 -3.32 10.59
N VAL A 165 -10.22 -3.47 9.70
CA VAL A 165 -10.52 -4.76 9.06
C VAL A 165 -9.32 -5.26 8.25
N VAL A 166 -8.70 -4.41 7.43
CA VAL A 166 -7.52 -4.83 6.65
C VAL A 166 -6.37 -5.24 7.57
N LEU A 167 -6.11 -4.48 8.65
CA LEU A 167 -5.03 -4.78 9.60
C LEU A 167 -5.26 -6.11 10.35
N GLU A 168 -6.51 -6.43 10.72
CA GLU A 168 -6.86 -7.70 11.34
C GLU A 168 -6.42 -8.91 10.48
N PHE A 169 -6.70 -8.85 9.16
CA PHE A 169 -6.32 -9.92 8.25
C PHE A 169 -4.83 -9.91 7.84
N LEU A 170 -4.10 -8.82 8.07
CA LEU A 170 -2.65 -8.81 7.88
C LEU A 170 -1.90 -9.62 8.94
N GLU A 171 -2.51 -9.85 10.10
CA GLU A 171 -1.92 -10.68 11.17
C GLU A 171 -2.18 -12.18 10.95
N ASP A 172 -3.15 -12.54 10.12
CA ASP A 172 -3.56 -13.91 9.83
C ASP A 172 -3.06 -14.36 8.44
N GLN A 173 -1.72 -14.38 8.29
CA GLN A 173 -1.08 -14.77 7.02
C GLN A 173 -0.72 -16.26 7.01
N ASP A 174 -1.23 -17.02 6.04
CA ASP A 174 -0.81 -18.38 5.73
C ASP A 174 0.03 -18.38 4.44
N PRO A 175 1.31 -18.81 4.48
CA PRO A 175 2.16 -18.86 3.30
C PRO A 175 1.68 -19.82 2.21
N ASN A 176 0.74 -20.73 2.54
CA ASN A 176 0.14 -21.69 1.59
C ASN A 176 -1.24 -21.21 1.08
N ALA A 177 -1.73 -20.10 1.55
CA ALA A 177 -3.01 -19.54 1.14
C ALA A 177 -2.91 -18.79 -0.20
N ILE A 178 -4.09 -18.46 -0.75
CA ILE A 178 -4.20 -17.66 -1.98
C ILE A 178 -3.85 -16.20 -1.67
N ALA A 179 -2.93 -15.62 -2.44
CA ALA A 179 -2.62 -14.21 -2.32
C ALA A 179 -3.79 -13.35 -2.84
N LEU A 180 -4.25 -12.40 -2.03
CA LEU A 180 -5.29 -11.45 -2.40
C LEU A 180 -4.70 -10.02 -2.44
N HIS A 181 -5.01 -9.27 -3.49
CA HIS A 181 -4.72 -7.85 -3.56
C HIS A 181 -5.96 -7.04 -3.16
N ALA A 182 -5.93 -6.40 -2.00
CA ALA A 182 -7.01 -5.57 -1.49
C ALA A 182 -6.65 -4.09 -1.56
N VAL A 183 -7.50 -3.28 -2.16
CA VAL A 183 -7.35 -1.82 -2.22
C VAL A 183 -8.63 -1.16 -1.75
N THR A 184 -8.52 -0.29 -0.76
CA THR A 184 -9.64 0.53 -0.29
C THR A 184 -9.42 1.98 -0.73
N TYR A 185 -10.42 2.57 -1.38
CA TYR A 185 -10.38 3.95 -1.81
C TYR A 185 -11.64 4.69 -1.38
N MET A 186 -11.44 5.84 -0.77
CA MET A 186 -12.51 6.74 -0.37
C MET A 186 -12.09 8.20 -0.61
N SER A 187 -12.87 8.94 -1.37
CA SER A 187 -12.60 10.35 -1.67
C SER A 187 -13.88 11.18 -1.65
N PRO A 188 -13.83 12.43 -1.19
CA PRO A 188 -14.92 13.37 -1.39
C PRO A 188 -15.12 13.64 -2.89
N LEU A 189 -16.38 13.84 -3.32
CA LEU A 189 -16.68 14.25 -4.69
C LEU A 189 -16.32 15.73 -4.87
N PRO A 190 -15.52 16.13 -5.89
CA PRO A 190 -14.96 17.49 -5.99
C PRO A 190 -16.00 18.60 -6.16
N SER A 191 -17.05 18.37 -6.95
CA SER A 191 -17.99 19.41 -7.38
C SER A 191 -18.96 19.89 -6.30
N GLU A 192 -19.41 19.00 -5.41
CA GLU A 192 -20.31 19.36 -4.30
C GLU A 192 -19.61 19.45 -2.94
N SER A 193 -18.47 18.79 -2.82
CA SER A 193 -17.79 18.61 -1.54
C SER A 193 -17.26 19.91 -0.95
N ARG A 194 -16.75 20.83 -1.76
CA ARG A 194 -16.20 22.10 -1.27
C ARG A 194 -17.28 22.96 -0.62
N LYS A 195 -18.41 23.17 -1.33
CA LYS A 195 -19.52 23.96 -0.81
C LYS A 195 -20.11 23.30 0.44
N ARG A 196 -20.40 22.02 0.37
CA ARG A 196 -21.00 21.27 1.47
C ARG A 196 -20.08 21.12 2.67
N TYR A 197 -18.77 20.94 2.43
CA TYR A 197 -17.78 20.90 3.49
C TYR A 197 -17.74 22.23 4.27
N ARG A 198 -17.78 23.38 3.56
CA ARG A 198 -17.89 24.72 4.18
C ARG A 198 -19.15 24.84 5.03
N GLU A 199 -20.30 24.45 4.49
CA GLU A 199 -21.59 24.49 5.20
C GLU A 199 -21.59 23.66 6.47
N VAL A 200 -21.00 22.47 6.44
CA VAL A 200 -21.02 21.53 7.57
C VAL A 200 -19.94 21.83 8.62
N THR A 201 -18.76 22.28 8.18
CA THR A 201 -17.62 22.49 9.08
C THR A 201 -17.36 23.95 9.46
N GLY A 202 -17.97 24.91 8.76
CA GLY A 202 -17.68 26.33 8.89
C GLY A 202 -16.26 26.74 8.44
N LYS A 203 -15.52 25.82 7.80
CA LYS A 203 -14.13 26.07 7.35
C LYS A 203 -14.10 26.39 5.86
N ASP A 204 -13.47 27.50 5.50
CA ASP A 204 -13.16 27.80 4.11
C ASP A 204 -11.96 26.99 3.64
N LEU A 205 -12.17 26.19 2.61
CA LEU A 205 -11.07 25.61 1.84
C LEU A 205 -10.53 26.71 0.95
N LYS A 206 -9.27 27.13 1.14
CA LYS A 206 -8.61 28.09 0.25
C LYS A 206 -8.69 27.56 -1.17
N GLU A 207 -9.21 28.35 -2.09
CA GLU A 207 -9.14 28.06 -3.52
C GLU A 207 -7.68 28.09 -3.91
N GLN A 208 -7.14 26.98 -4.31
CA GLN A 208 -5.93 26.96 -5.12
C GLN A 208 -6.41 27.28 -6.54
N GLU A 209 -6.13 28.50 -6.99
CA GLU A 209 -6.30 28.84 -8.41
C GLU A 209 -5.43 27.88 -9.22
N PRO A 210 -5.98 27.23 -10.25
CA PRO A 210 -5.15 26.48 -11.18
C PRO A 210 -4.27 27.47 -11.94
N GLU A 211 -2.96 27.38 -11.75
CA GLU A 211 -1.97 28.00 -12.65
C GLU A 211 -1.97 27.31 -14.02
#